data_6e50452b02b14a14c674c7379c2f3146
#
_entry.id   6e50452b02b14a14c674c7379c2f3146
#
_cell.length_a   1.000
_cell.length_b   1.000
_cell.length_c   1.000
_cell.angle_alpha   90.00
_cell.angle_beta   90.00
_cell.angle_gamma   90.00
#
_symmetry.space_group_name_H-M   'P 1'
#
loop_
_entity.id
_entity.type
_entity.pdbx_description
1 polymer ?
#
loop_
_entity_poly.entity_id
_entity_poly.type
_entity_poly.pdbx_seq_one_letter_code
_entity_poly.pdbx_strand_id
1 'polypeptide(L)'
;MYTAVDDTFRISVRNLVEFMCASGDIDNRDVSVPDVRVMQEGARIHRKIQHSMGSSYHAEVLLRQEIPMTSDKGFDYVLKLEGRADGIIADIDEDDDGNRIPVSDVTIDEIKTMQADVTKLKEPVYVHKAQALVYGYIYLNRYKLEHINIQMTYCNPETEKIVRFTEEYDKNRINSWFEKLVGGFKRWMDYVFDERIIRNESIHKLSFPFKYRAGQKNLVASVYKTIESGQKLYIQAPTGVGKTISTVYPSVQACGRGLADKIFYLTSKTITRTVAEETYSILRDKGLHFTTVTLTAKDKICHMDERNCNPDVCEYAKGHFDRINDAVYDIITNESVIDREKVLEYSVKHKVCPFEMSLDVSYWCDGIICDYNYLFDPDASLKRYFSDGAKGDYIFLVDEAHNLVDRARQMYSATLVKEDFLKCKNLVKDIDKRLASSLEKCNKYMLSLKRMCDKEYIIVDNCGTFPASLSACFSYMQKFLDKHKKNPVCDEMMDFFFKVRHFLNMYDCADDKYVTYAELDKDGDMLLHLYCVDPSENISLRLSQGKASVMFSATFLPVNYFKEMISGDISDYAVYAHSPFDTSNKSCLLYTSPSPRDRQKS
;
A
#
# COMPACT_ATOMS: atom_id res chain seq x y z
N MET A 1 -2.04 -9.69 1.39
CA MET A 1 -2.35 -10.65 0.31
C MET A 1 -2.54 -12.06 0.88
N TYR A 2 -1.52 -12.70 1.40
CA TYR A 2 -1.58 -14.03 2.04
C TYR A 2 -0.85 -14.02 3.39
N THR A 3 -1.09 -15.06 4.21
CA THR A 3 -0.26 -15.37 5.38
C THR A 3 0.16 -16.83 5.31
N ALA A 4 1.43 -17.10 5.63
CA ALA A 4 1.98 -18.46 5.71
C ALA A 4 2.57 -18.65 7.11
N VAL A 5 1.88 -19.40 7.96
CA VAL A 5 2.27 -19.65 9.35
C VAL A 5 2.31 -21.15 9.57
N ASP A 6 3.37 -21.65 10.14
CA ASP A 6 3.68 -23.08 10.30
C ASP A 6 3.55 -23.83 8.96
N ASP A 7 2.60 -24.73 8.84
CA ASP A 7 2.25 -25.52 7.67
C ASP A 7 0.98 -25.02 6.95
N THR A 8 0.51 -23.82 7.26
CA THR A 8 -0.76 -23.30 6.74
C THR A 8 -0.55 -22.07 5.84
N PHE A 9 -1.01 -22.13 4.60
CA PHE A 9 -1.12 -21.00 3.68
C PHE A 9 -2.54 -20.47 3.66
N ARG A 10 -2.76 -19.25 4.12
CA ARG A 10 -4.09 -18.60 4.17
C ARG A 10 -4.19 -17.50 3.13
N ILE A 11 -5.22 -17.53 2.33
CA ILE A 11 -5.54 -16.49 1.36
C ILE A 11 -7.05 -16.34 1.25
N SER A 12 -7.53 -15.10 1.10
CA SER A 12 -8.94 -14.87 0.82
C SER A 12 -9.29 -15.26 -0.62
N VAL A 13 -10.53 -15.68 -0.86
CA VAL A 13 -11.04 -15.98 -2.19
C VAL A 13 -10.79 -14.80 -3.14
N ARG A 14 -11.10 -13.59 -2.70
CA ARG A 14 -10.88 -12.36 -3.46
C ARG A 14 -9.41 -12.20 -3.87
N ASN A 15 -8.48 -12.30 -2.91
CA ASN A 15 -7.05 -12.14 -3.20
C ASN A 15 -6.51 -13.21 -4.15
N LEU A 16 -6.98 -14.46 -4.02
CA LEU A 16 -6.59 -15.53 -4.92
C LEU A 16 -7.03 -15.25 -6.38
N VAL A 17 -8.29 -14.87 -6.58
CA VAL A 17 -8.79 -14.61 -7.93
C VAL A 17 -8.24 -13.31 -8.52
N GLU A 18 -8.09 -12.25 -7.74
CA GLU A 18 -7.44 -11.01 -8.19
C GLU A 18 -5.99 -11.28 -8.63
N PHE A 19 -5.26 -12.12 -7.91
CA PHE A 19 -3.90 -12.49 -8.27
C PHE A 19 -3.82 -13.38 -9.52
N MET A 20 -4.66 -14.40 -9.60
CA MET A 20 -4.57 -15.42 -10.66
C MET A 20 -5.34 -15.07 -11.94
N CYS A 21 -6.38 -14.25 -11.83
CA CYS A 21 -7.32 -13.96 -12.93
C CYS A 21 -7.29 -12.50 -13.39
N ALA A 22 -6.42 -11.65 -12.82
CA ALA A 22 -6.22 -10.32 -13.35
C ALA A 22 -5.72 -10.38 -14.79
N SER A 23 -6.23 -9.51 -15.64
CA SER A 23 -5.86 -9.42 -17.05
C SER A 23 -6.02 -7.99 -17.57
N GLY A 24 -5.35 -7.67 -18.68
CA GLY A 24 -5.45 -6.39 -19.37
C GLY A 24 -4.37 -5.38 -18.97
N ASP A 25 -4.73 -4.13 -19.02
CA ASP A 25 -3.82 -3.00 -19.06
C ASP A 25 -3.72 -2.22 -17.74
N ILE A 26 -2.60 -1.53 -17.51
CA ILE A 26 -2.57 -0.40 -16.60
C ILE A 26 -3.11 0.83 -17.35
N ASP A 27 -4.12 1.48 -16.80
CA ASP A 27 -4.66 2.72 -17.35
C ASP A 27 -4.90 3.77 -16.24
N ASN A 28 -4.07 4.83 -16.22
CA ASN A 28 -4.18 5.91 -15.24
C ASN A 28 -5.37 6.86 -15.49
N ARG A 29 -6.05 6.71 -16.63
CA ARG A 29 -7.29 7.44 -16.93
C ARG A 29 -8.49 6.86 -16.18
N ASP A 30 -8.36 5.65 -15.64
CA ASP A 30 -9.34 5.07 -14.74
C ASP A 30 -9.17 5.65 -13.33
N VAL A 31 -9.76 6.84 -13.13
CA VAL A 31 -9.70 7.59 -11.86
C VAL A 31 -10.72 7.03 -10.85
N SER A 32 -10.83 5.71 -10.75
CA SER A 32 -11.61 5.08 -9.68
C SER A 32 -10.83 5.19 -8.37
N VAL A 33 -10.94 6.36 -7.73
CA VAL A 33 -10.42 6.56 -6.38
C VAL A 33 -11.33 5.80 -5.42
N PRO A 34 -10.79 4.93 -4.55
CA PRO A 34 -11.53 4.42 -3.42
C PRO A 34 -11.86 5.60 -2.48
N ASP A 35 -12.95 6.28 -2.72
CA ASP A 35 -13.53 7.24 -1.80
C ASP A 35 -14.34 6.45 -0.78
N VAL A 36 -14.16 6.75 0.50
CA VAL A 36 -14.96 6.17 1.60
C VAL A 36 -16.46 6.29 1.30
N ARG A 37 -16.87 7.38 0.65
CA ARG A 37 -18.26 7.59 0.21
C ARG A 37 -18.68 6.59 -0.88
N VAL A 38 -17.81 6.29 -1.84
CA VAL A 38 -18.08 5.29 -2.89
C VAL A 38 -18.19 3.89 -2.27
N MET A 39 -17.33 3.59 -1.30
CA MET A 39 -17.40 2.33 -0.55
C MET A 39 -18.68 2.24 0.29
N GLN A 40 -19.06 3.30 1.00
CA GLN A 40 -20.31 3.36 1.77
C GLN A 40 -21.54 3.24 0.88
N GLU A 41 -21.53 3.90 -0.28
CA GLU A 41 -22.60 3.82 -1.26
C GLU A 41 -22.67 2.42 -1.88
N GLY A 42 -21.54 1.79 -2.19
CA GLY A 42 -21.48 0.40 -2.60
C GLY A 42 -22.10 -0.54 -1.56
N ALA A 43 -21.72 -0.40 -0.30
CA ALA A 43 -22.29 -1.18 0.80
C ALA A 43 -23.80 -0.94 1.00
N ARG A 44 -24.27 0.30 0.78
CA ARG A 44 -25.70 0.63 0.80
C ARG A 44 -26.46 -0.10 -0.31
N ILE A 45 -25.92 -0.09 -1.53
CA ILE A 45 -26.52 -0.76 -2.68
C ILE A 45 -26.54 -2.28 -2.48
N HIS A 46 -25.44 -2.89 -2.00
CA HIS A 46 -25.42 -4.32 -1.68
C HIS A 46 -26.57 -4.70 -0.73
N ARG A 47 -26.68 -4.00 0.41
CA ARG A 47 -27.76 -4.24 1.36
C ARG A 47 -29.16 -4.03 0.76
N LYS A 48 -29.34 -3.01 -0.08
CA LYS A 48 -30.61 -2.76 -0.77
C LYS A 48 -31.00 -3.91 -1.69
N ILE A 49 -30.04 -4.43 -2.47
CA ILE A 49 -30.26 -5.59 -3.36
C ILE A 49 -30.58 -6.80 -2.53
N GLN A 50 -29.76 -7.14 -1.52
CA GLN A 50 -29.95 -8.29 -0.63
C GLN A 50 -31.34 -8.27 0.04
N HIS A 51 -31.79 -7.12 0.56
CA HIS A 51 -33.14 -6.98 1.16
C HIS A 51 -34.30 -7.07 0.15
N SER A 52 -34.05 -6.86 -1.13
CA SER A 52 -35.07 -6.98 -2.19
C SER A 52 -35.29 -8.39 -2.67
N MET A 53 -34.42 -9.33 -2.23
CA MET A 53 -34.36 -10.71 -2.73
C MET A 53 -35.22 -11.64 -1.90
N GLY A 54 -36.22 -11.99 -1.74
CA GLY A 54 -37.08 -12.93 -0.99
C GLY A 54 -36.44 -13.73 0.15
N SER A 55 -37.21 -14.61 0.75
CA SER A 55 -36.83 -15.38 1.95
C SER A 55 -35.78 -16.46 1.70
N SER A 56 -35.65 -16.95 0.47
CA SER A 56 -34.63 -17.94 0.07
C SER A 56 -33.24 -17.33 -0.16
N TYR A 57 -33.07 -16.01 0.04
CA TYR A 57 -31.80 -15.32 -0.11
C TYR A 57 -31.04 -15.22 1.20
N HIS A 58 -29.89 -15.88 1.28
CA HIS A 58 -29.01 -15.87 2.45
C HIS A 58 -27.82 -14.93 2.16
N ALA A 59 -27.83 -13.74 2.80
CA ALA A 59 -26.80 -12.71 2.59
C ALA A 59 -25.53 -13.00 3.40
N GLU A 60 -24.38 -12.57 2.89
CA GLU A 60 -23.08 -12.52 3.60
C GLU A 60 -22.65 -13.89 4.16
N VAL A 61 -22.76 -14.95 3.35
CA VAL A 61 -22.47 -16.32 3.78
C VAL A 61 -20.96 -16.58 3.80
N LEU A 62 -20.43 -16.89 4.99
CA LEU A 62 -19.02 -17.25 5.16
C LEU A 62 -18.72 -18.65 4.62
N LEU A 63 -17.83 -18.72 3.66
CA LEU A 63 -17.40 -19.98 3.05
C LEU A 63 -15.90 -20.20 3.32
N ARG A 64 -15.55 -21.41 3.70
CA ARG A 64 -14.19 -21.86 4.01
C ARG A 64 -13.91 -23.19 3.39
N GLN A 65 -12.70 -23.36 2.89
CA GLN A 65 -12.19 -24.62 2.35
C GLN A 65 -10.75 -24.82 2.79
N GLU A 66 -10.44 -26.01 3.28
CA GLU A 66 -9.09 -26.48 3.56
C GLU A 66 -8.70 -27.54 2.53
N ILE A 67 -7.52 -27.40 1.94
CA ILE A 67 -7.02 -28.30 0.89
C ILE A 67 -5.62 -28.75 1.30
N PRO A 68 -5.42 -30.05 1.59
CA PRO A 68 -4.09 -30.61 1.80
C PRO A 68 -3.27 -30.51 0.51
N MET A 69 -2.03 -30.08 0.62
CA MET A 69 -1.10 -29.87 -0.47
C MET A 69 0.27 -30.43 -0.08
N THR A 70 1.07 -30.79 -1.07
CA THR A 70 2.48 -31.15 -0.87
C THR A 70 3.33 -30.36 -1.85
N SER A 71 4.40 -29.72 -1.36
CA SER A 71 5.33 -28.98 -2.21
C SER A 71 6.15 -29.92 -3.09
N ASP A 72 6.78 -29.37 -4.13
CA ASP A 72 7.64 -30.15 -5.03
C ASP A 72 8.89 -30.72 -4.31
N LYS A 73 9.28 -30.14 -3.17
CA LYS A 73 10.34 -30.64 -2.28
C LYS A 73 9.83 -31.59 -1.17
N GLY A 74 8.54 -31.93 -1.19
CA GLY A 74 7.94 -32.91 -0.27
C GLY A 74 7.52 -32.33 1.08
N PHE A 75 7.31 -31.02 1.20
CA PHE A 75 6.76 -30.39 2.40
C PHE A 75 5.24 -30.40 2.35
N ASP A 76 4.59 -31.01 3.35
CA ASP A 76 3.14 -31.05 3.48
C ASP A 76 2.62 -29.76 4.12
N TYR A 77 1.59 -29.17 3.50
CA TYR A 77 0.95 -27.94 4.01
C TYR A 77 -0.55 -27.92 3.68
N VAL A 78 -1.29 -27.00 4.28
CA VAL A 78 -2.73 -26.83 4.05
C VAL A 78 -3.00 -25.45 3.44
N LEU A 79 -3.64 -25.44 2.27
CA LEU A 79 -4.22 -24.22 1.72
C LEU A 79 -5.57 -23.95 2.39
N LYS A 80 -5.70 -22.82 3.09
CA LYS A 80 -6.96 -22.32 3.67
C LYS A 80 -7.49 -21.17 2.85
N LEU A 81 -8.64 -21.43 2.19
CA LEU A 81 -9.40 -20.42 1.47
C LEU A 81 -10.55 -19.94 2.36
N GLU A 82 -10.71 -18.63 2.46
CA GLU A 82 -11.83 -18.03 3.19
C GLU A 82 -12.39 -16.85 2.41
N GLY A 83 -13.72 -16.74 2.37
CA GLY A 83 -14.38 -15.59 1.77
C GLY A 83 -15.86 -15.56 2.16
N ARG A 84 -16.48 -14.43 1.88
CA ARG A 84 -17.88 -14.20 2.17
C ARG A 84 -18.60 -13.94 0.86
N ALA A 85 -19.49 -14.86 0.48
CA ALA A 85 -20.35 -14.68 -0.69
C ALA A 85 -21.40 -13.60 -0.38
N ASP A 86 -21.64 -12.68 -1.32
CA ASP A 86 -22.63 -11.61 -1.15
C ASP A 86 -24.03 -12.17 -0.93
N GLY A 87 -24.36 -13.28 -1.63
CA GLY A 87 -25.61 -13.98 -1.41
C GLY A 87 -25.62 -15.43 -1.92
N ILE A 88 -26.47 -16.24 -1.30
CA ILE A 88 -26.80 -17.58 -1.75
C ILE A 88 -28.31 -17.68 -1.80
N ILE A 89 -28.85 -18.05 -2.96
CA ILE A 89 -30.28 -18.30 -3.14
C ILE A 89 -30.50 -19.79 -3.07
N ALA A 90 -31.18 -20.25 -2.03
CA ALA A 90 -31.54 -21.65 -1.82
C ALA A 90 -32.64 -21.76 -0.77
N ASP A 91 -33.58 -22.67 -0.98
CA ASP A 91 -34.43 -23.11 0.12
C ASP A 91 -33.64 -24.10 0.98
N ILE A 92 -33.67 -23.90 2.28
CA ILE A 92 -32.89 -24.69 3.23
C ILE A 92 -33.85 -25.40 4.18
N ASP A 93 -33.64 -26.72 4.34
CA ASP A 93 -34.34 -27.57 5.29
C ASP A 93 -33.34 -28.24 6.24
N GLU A 94 -33.80 -28.94 7.23
CA GLU A 94 -33.00 -29.74 8.15
C GLU A 94 -33.03 -31.22 7.71
N ASP A 95 -31.84 -31.84 7.65
CA ASP A 95 -31.76 -33.29 7.42
C ASP A 95 -32.09 -34.06 8.70
N ASP A 96 -32.11 -35.42 8.60
CA ASP A 96 -32.43 -36.30 9.73
C ASP A 96 -31.48 -36.13 10.96
N ASP A 97 -30.29 -35.58 10.72
CA ASP A 97 -29.29 -35.28 11.78
C ASP A 97 -29.36 -33.82 12.28
N GLY A 98 -30.33 -33.02 11.81
CA GLY A 98 -30.53 -31.62 12.16
C GLY A 98 -29.57 -30.66 11.49
N ASN A 99 -28.86 -31.06 10.42
CA ASN A 99 -28.00 -30.17 9.66
C ASN A 99 -28.82 -29.41 8.61
N ARG A 100 -28.53 -28.13 8.45
CA ARG A 100 -29.17 -27.29 7.43
C ARG A 100 -28.61 -27.61 6.04
N ILE A 101 -29.45 -28.14 5.16
CA ILE A 101 -29.09 -28.52 3.79
C ILE A 101 -29.96 -27.79 2.76
N PRO A 102 -29.43 -27.45 1.58
CA PRO A 102 -30.24 -26.92 0.47
C PRO A 102 -31.13 -27.99 -0.12
N VAL A 103 -32.41 -27.67 -0.32
CA VAL A 103 -33.44 -28.58 -0.89
C VAL A 103 -33.97 -28.09 -2.24
N SER A 104 -33.47 -26.96 -2.73
CA SER A 104 -33.78 -26.44 -4.07
C SER A 104 -32.51 -26.20 -4.88
N ASP A 105 -32.68 -25.76 -6.13
CA ASP A 105 -31.56 -25.30 -6.93
C ASP A 105 -30.83 -24.14 -6.25
N VAL A 106 -29.51 -24.28 -6.16
CA VAL A 106 -28.65 -23.30 -5.50
C VAL A 106 -28.08 -22.30 -6.50
N THR A 107 -28.16 -21.02 -6.16
CA THR A 107 -27.51 -19.94 -6.91
C THR A 107 -26.57 -19.16 -6.00
N ILE A 108 -25.29 -19.06 -6.37
CA ILE A 108 -24.35 -18.10 -5.78
C ILE A 108 -24.55 -16.76 -6.46
N ASP A 109 -24.83 -15.71 -5.71
CA ASP A 109 -25.00 -14.33 -6.21
C ASP A 109 -23.85 -13.44 -5.71
N GLU A 110 -23.08 -12.92 -6.66
CA GLU A 110 -22.00 -11.97 -6.37
C GLU A 110 -22.38 -10.61 -6.91
N ILE A 111 -22.42 -9.61 -6.04
CA ILE A 111 -22.89 -8.24 -6.35
C ILE A 111 -21.69 -7.33 -6.58
N LYS A 112 -21.71 -6.57 -7.66
CA LYS A 112 -20.68 -5.57 -7.97
C LYS A 112 -21.31 -4.24 -8.34
N THR A 113 -20.84 -3.16 -7.70
CA THR A 113 -21.21 -1.79 -8.09
C THR A 113 -20.22 -1.25 -9.11
N MET A 114 -20.74 -0.61 -10.15
CA MET A 114 -19.95 0.02 -11.22
C MET A 114 -20.52 1.40 -11.56
N GLN A 115 -19.64 2.41 -11.66
CA GLN A 115 -20.03 3.75 -12.12
C GLN A 115 -20.41 3.78 -13.60
N ALA A 116 -19.87 2.87 -14.40
CA ALA A 116 -20.20 2.72 -15.81
C ALA A 116 -21.67 2.28 -16.00
N ASP A 117 -22.21 2.53 -17.19
CA ASP A 117 -23.55 2.08 -17.57
C ASP A 117 -23.57 0.55 -17.67
N VAL A 118 -24.09 -0.10 -16.63
CA VAL A 118 -24.17 -1.57 -16.51
C VAL A 118 -25.00 -2.21 -17.64
N THR A 119 -25.89 -1.45 -18.29
CA THR A 119 -26.72 -1.98 -19.39
C THR A 119 -25.92 -2.25 -20.68
N LYS A 120 -24.69 -1.74 -20.76
CA LYS A 120 -23.79 -1.98 -21.89
C LYS A 120 -22.92 -3.23 -21.71
N LEU A 121 -22.92 -3.83 -20.52
CA LEU A 121 -22.22 -5.10 -20.29
C LEU A 121 -22.87 -6.20 -21.13
N LYS A 122 -22.03 -6.92 -21.90
CA LYS A 122 -22.47 -8.07 -22.69
C LYS A 122 -22.22 -9.39 -21.97
N GLU A 123 -21.23 -9.40 -21.08
CA GLU A 123 -20.78 -10.55 -20.30
C GLU A 123 -20.21 -10.09 -18.96
N PRO A 124 -20.14 -10.96 -17.95
CA PRO A 124 -19.52 -10.65 -16.68
C PRO A 124 -18.03 -10.39 -16.81
N VAL A 125 -17.50 -9.49 -15.99
CA VAL A 125 -16.04 -9.32 -15.83
C VAL A 125 -15.48 -10.61 -15.23
N TYR A 126 -14.48 -11.20 -15.89
CA TYR A 126 -13.99 -12.55 -15.57
C TYR A 126 -13.51 -12.69 -14.11
N VAL A 127 -12.74 -11.74 -13.60
CA VAL A 127 -12.24 -11.78 -12.20
C VAL A 127 -13.38 -11.77 -11.17
N HIS A 128 -14.47 -11.05 -11.44
CA HIS A 128 -15.65 -11.06 -10.58
C HIS A 128 -16.36 -12.42 -10.62
N LYS A 129 -16.53 -12.97 -11.84
CA LYS A 129 -17.12 -14.29 -12.03
C LYS A 129 -16.27 -15.39 -11.38
N ALA A 130 -14.94 -15.29 -11.46
CA ALA A 130 -14.02 -16.22 -10.82
C ALA A 130 -14.22 -16.28 -9.29
N GLN A 131 -14.52 -15.16 -8.65
CA GLN A 131 -14.84 -15.09 -7.22
C GLN A 131 -16.11 -15.92 -6.91
N ALA A 132 -17.18 -15.71 -7.68
CA ALA A 132 -18.41 -16.47 -7.52
C ALA A 132 -18.22 -17.97 -7.82
N LEU A 133 -17.37 -18.33 -8.79
CA LEU A 133 -17.03 -19.72 -9.10
C LEU A 133 -16.30 -20.42 -7.95
N VAL A 134 -15.39 -19.75 -7.24
CA VAL A 134 -14.74 -20.33 -6.05
C VAL A 134 -15.79 -20.58 -4.96
N TYR A 135 -16.69 -19.65 -4.72
CA TYR A 135 -17.79 -19.86 -3.77
C TYR A 135 -18.70 -21.01 -4.20
N GLY A 136 -19.03 -21.08 -5.48
CA GLY A 136 -19.78 -22.19 -6.05
C GLY A 136 -19.10 -23.53 -5.84
N TYR A 137 -17.81 -23.63 -6.12
CA TYR A 137 -17.01 -24.83 -5.85
C TYR A 137 -17.09 -25.27 -4.38
N ILE A 138 -16.88 -24.33 -3.45
CA ILE A 138 -16.90 -24.63 -1.99
C ILE A 138 -18.29 -25.14 -1.58
N TYR A 139 -19.35 -24.45 -2.02
CA TYR A 139 -20.72 -24.78 -1.65
C TYR A 139 -21.18 -26.11 -2.24
N LEU A 140 -20.94 -26.29 -3.54
CA LEU A 140 -21.29 -27.53 -4.27
C LEU A 140 -20.63 -28.77 -3.64
N ASN A 141 -19.33 -28.70 -3.32
CA ASN A 141 -18.63 -29.82 -2.72
C ASN A 141 -19.02 -30.05 -1.25
N ARG A 142 -19.30 -28.98 -0.48
CA ARG A 142 -19.79 -29.10 0.91
C ARG A 142 -21.10 -29.86 1.00
N TYR A 143 -22.05 -29.57 0.10
CA TYR A 143 -23.40 -30.16 0.11
C TYR A 143 -23.58 -31.27 -0.92
N LYS A 144 -22.50 -31.69 -1.62
CA LYS A 144 -22.48 -32.76 -2.61
C LYS A 144 -23.51 -32.57 -3.72
N LEU A 145 -23.68 -31.34 -4.18
CA LEU A 145 -24.60 -31.01 -5.28
C LEU A 145 -24.02 -31.47 -6.62
N GLU A 146 -24.89 -31.78 -7.60
CA GLU A 146 -24.48 -32.17 -8.98
C GLU A 146 -24.35 -30.94 -9.90
N HIS A 147 -25.08 -29.86 -9.61
CA HIS A 147 -25.02 -28.58 -10.33
C HIS A 147 -25.24 -27.40 -9.42
N ILE A 148 -24.84 -26.21 -9.87
CA ILE A 148 -24.99 -24.94 -9.16
C ILE A 148 -25.06 -23.79 -10.17
N ASN A 149 -25.88 -22.80 -9.88
CA ASN A 149 -25.97 -21.58 -10.68
C ASN A 149 -25.01 -20.53 -10.14
N ILE A 150 -24.34 -19.82 -11.03
CA ILE A 150 -23.48 -18.68 -10.75
C ILE A 150 -24.12 -17.44 -11.32
N GLN A 151 -24.50 -16.51 -10.45
CA GLN A 151 -25.13 -15.24 -10.81
C GLN A 151 -24.18 -14.09 -10.51
N MET A 152 -24.00 -13.20 -11.48
CA MET A 152 -23.32 -11.93 -11.33
C MET A 152 -24.34 -10.81 -11.37
N THR A 153 -24.47 -10.06 -10.30
CA THR A 153 -25.39 -8.92 -10.18
C THR A 153 -24.61 -7.61 -10.23
N TYR A 154 -24.73 -6.85 -11.33
CA TYR A 154 -24.11 -5.55 -11.51
C TYR A 154 -25.11 -4.45 -11.25
N CYS A 155 -24.73 -3.44 -10.46
CA CYS A 155 -25.57 -2.28 -10.18
C CYS A 155 -24.79 -0.98 -10.36
N ASN A 156 -25.38 -0.01 -11.05
CA ASN A 156 -24.87 1.36 -11.08
C ASN A 156 -25.44 2.12 -9.88
N PRO A 157 -24.60 2.66 -8.98
CA PRO A 157 -25.07 3.28 -7.73
C PRO A 157 -25.86 4.58 -7.93
N GLU A 158 -25.62 5.32 -9.03
CA GLU A 158 -26.34 6.58 -9.31
C GLU A 158 -27.72 6.34 -9.93
N THR A 159 -27.82 5.40 -10.87
CA THR A 159 -29.08 5.13 -11.60
C THR A 159 -29.89 3.99 -11.00
N GLU A 160 -29.28 3.23 -10.08
CA GLU A 160 -29.81 2.01 -9.46
C GLU A 160 -30.24 0.93 -10.49
N LYS A 161 -29.77 1.06 -11.75
CA LYS A 161 -30.01 0.04 -12.75
C LYS A 161 -29.23 -1.23 -12.43
N ILE A 162 -29.90 -2.38 -12.55
CA ILE A 162 -29.36 -3.70 -12.26
C ILE A 162 -29.36 -4.53 -13.52
N VAL A 163 -28.26 -5.24 -13.75
CA VAL A 163 -28.13 -6.29 -14.79
C VAL A 163 -27.63 -7.57 -14.13
N ARG A 164 -28.23 -8.71 -14.48
CA ARG A 164 -27.85 -10.02 -13.96
C ARG A 164 -27.44 -10.94 -15.10
N PHE A 165 -26.38 -11.71 -14.83
CA PHE A 165 -25.92 -12.79 -15.71
C PHE A 165 -25.92 -14.07 -14.89
N THR A 166 -26.66 -15.08 -15.30
CA THR A 166 -26.73 -16.37 -14.61
C THR A 166 -26.29 -17.47 -15.55
N GLU A 167 -25.44 -18.37 -15.06
CA GLU A 167 -24.93 -19.52 -15.81
C GLU A 167 -24.87 -20.74 -14.89
N GLU A 168 -25.35 -21.89 -15.41
CA GLU A 168 -25.31 -23.17 -14.70
C GLU A 168 -23.97 -23.87 -14.89
N TYR A 169 -23.46 -24.45 -13.82
CA TYR A 169 -22.25 -25.26 -13.79
C TYR A 169 -22.54 -26.62 -13.19
N ASP A 170 -22.20 -27.69 -13.95
CA ASP A 170 -22.13 -29.01 -13.39
C ASP A 170 -20.86 -29.20 -12.54
N LYS A 171 -20.88 -30.21 -11.69
CA LYS A 171 -19.82 -30.55 -10.75
C LYS A 171 -18.46 -30.76 -11.43
N ASN A 172 -18.41 -31.41 -12.55
CA ASN A 172 -17.16 -31.71 -13.25
C ASN A 172 -16.53 -30.41 -13.81
N ARG A 173 -17.35 -29.55 -14.39
CA ARG A 173 -16.92 -28.29 -14.98
C ARG A 173 -16.35 -27.35 -13.91
N ILE A 174 -17.04 -27.20 -12.77
CA ILE A 174 -16.56 -26.28 -11.71
C ILE A 174 -15.33 -26.83 -10.99
N ASN A 175 -15.27 -28.14 -10.74
CA ASN A 175 -14.12 -28.79 -10.13
C ASN A 175 -12.87 -28.67 -11.03
N SER A 176 -13.00 -29.01 -12.32
CA SER A 176 -11.89 -28.89 -13.27
C SER A 176 -11.37 -27.43 -13.41
N TRP A 177 -12.28 -26.46 -13.36
CA TRP A 177 -11.89 -25.05 -13.36
C TRP A 177 -11.12 -24.67 -12.09
N PHE A 178 -11.62 -25.09 -10.93
CA PHE A 178 -10.99 -24.80 -9.63
C PHE A 178 -9.62 -25.50 -9.49
N GLU A 179 -9.50 -26.74 -9.92
CA GLU A 179 -8.23 -27.49 -9.94
C GLU A 179 -7.18 -26.77 -10.80
N LYS A 180 -7.56 -26.21 -11.94
CA LYS A 180 -6.67 -25.40 -12.78
C LYS A 180 -6.25 -24.12 -12.07
N LEU A 181 -7.17 -23.43 -11.38
CA LEU A 181 -6.87 -22.21 -10.62
C LEU A 181 -5.86 -22.49 -9.51
N VAL A 182 -6.13 -23.50 -8.68
CA VAL A 182 -5.26 -23.88 -7.54
C VAL A 182 -3.95 -24.49 -8.04
N GLY A 183 -3.98 -25.32 -9.09
CA GLY A 183 -2.77 -25.86 -9.70
C GLY A 183 -1.83 -24.78 -10.26
N GLY A 184 -2.38 -23.74 -10.88
CA GLY A 184 -1.59 -22.58 -11.30
C GLY A 184 -1.03 -21.76 -10.13
N PHE A 185 -1.75 -21.75 -8.99
CA PHE A 185 -1.30 -21.05 -7.79
C PHE A 185 -0.30 -21.86 -6.95
N LYS A 186 -0.28 -23.19 -7.10
CA LYS A 186 0.59 -24.12 -6.33
C LYS A 186 2.06 -23.69 -6.36
N ARG A 187 2.60 -23.32 -7.52
CA ARG A 187 4.00 -22.89 -7.67
C ARG A 187 4.40 -21.74 -6.70
N TRP A 188 3.45 -20.86 -6.38
CA TRP A 188 3.65 -19.73 -5.46
C TRP A 188 3.68 -20.18 -4.00
N MET A 189 2.78 -21.09 -3.63
CA MET A 189 2.74 -21.65 -2.28
C MET A 189 4.00 -22.49 -2.02
N ASP A 190 4.38 -23.33 -2.96
CA ASP A 190 5.60 -24.13 -2.88
C ASP A 190 6.83 -23.24 -2.71
N TYR A 191 6.94 -22.16 -3.52
CA TYR A 191 8.01 -21.18 -3.37
C TYR A 191 8.08 -20.60 -1.95
N VAL A 192 6.95 -20.19 -1.37
CA VAL A 192 6.92 -19.58 -0.03
C VAL A 192 7.41 -20.58 1.05
N PHE A 193 6.98 -21.82 1.00
CA PHE A 193 7.37 -22.81 2.00
C PHE A 193 8.80 -23.30 1.80
N ASP A 194 9.19 -23.61 0.59
CA ASP A 194 10.52 -24.10 0.25
C ASP A 194 11.59 -23.04 0.55
N GLU A 195 11.36 -21.79 0.16
CA GLU A 195 12.28 -20.69 0.44
C GLU A 195 12.36 -20.37 1.94
N ARG A 196 11.24 -20.47 2.67
CA ARG A 196 11.22 -20.27 4.12
C ARG A 196 12.09 -21.30 4.84
N ILE A 197 12.08 -22.56 4.41
CA ILE A 197 12.93 -23.62 4.99
C ILE A 197 14.40 -23.28 4.77
N ILE A 198 14.79 -23.00 3.52
CA ILE A 198 16.18 -22.66 3.16
C ILE A 198 16.65 -21.41 3.91
N ARG A 199 15.82 -20.38 3.93
CA ARG A 199 16.07 -19.15 4.67
C ARG A 199 16.33 -19.41 6.14
N ASN A 200 15.42 -20.10 6.82
CA ASN A 200 15.52 -20.33 8.25
C ASN A 200 16.75 -21.19 8.60
N GLU A 201 17.07 -22.23 7.81
CA GLU A 201 18.28 -23.01 7.97
C GLU A 201 19.55 -22.17 7.82
N SER A 202 19.59 -21.27 6.85
CA SER A 202 20.71 -20.36 6.63
C SER A 202 20.89 -19.38 7.79
N ILE A 203 19.76 -18.84 8.32
CA ILE A 203 19.77 -17.92 9.46
C ILE A 203 20.27 -18.60 10.75
N HIS A 204 19.86 -19.85 10.99
CA HIS A 204 20.32 -20.59 12.17
C HIS A 204 21.84 -20.82 12.18
N LYS A 205 22.47 -20.92 11.02
CA LYS A 205 23.92 -21.06 10.86
C LYS A 205 24.65 -19.71 10.84
N LEU A 206 23.93 -18.59 10.71
CA LEU A 206 24.50 -17.26 10.55
C LEU A 206 25.05 -16.72 11.88
N SER A 207 26.32 -16.34 11.90
CA SER A 207 26.92 -15.58 13.00
C SER A 207 27.07 -14.10 12.65
N PHE A 208 27.26 -13.26 13.68
CA PHE A 208 27.55 -11.85 13.43
C PHE A 208 28.84 -11.70 12.60
N PRO A 209 28.83 -10.94 11.50
CA PRO A 209 29.88 -11.01 10.48
C PRO A 209 31.23 -10.40 10.88
N PHE A 210 31.25 -9.64 11.97
CA PHE A 210 32.44 -8.91 12.45
C PHE A 210 32.77 -9.21 13.91
N LYS A 211 33.97 -8.82 14.33
CA LYS A 211 34.26 -8.70 15.76
C LYS A 211 33.45 -7.57 16.36
N TYR A 212 32.68 -7.84 17.40
CA TYR A 212 31.88 -6.82 18.08
C TYR A 212 32.73 -5.64 18.57
N ARG A 213 32.29 -4.44 18.28
CA ARG A 213 32.82 -3.21 18.89
C ARG A 213 32.24 -3.02 20.29
N ALA A 214 32.88 -2.18 21.10
CA ALA A 214 32.39 -1.87 22.45
C ALA A 214 30.91 -1.38 22.38
N GLY A 215 30.04 -1.96 23.22
CA GLY A 215 28.60 -1.65 23.26
C GLY A 215 27.75 -2.27 22.14
N GLN A 216 28.34 -2.71 21.03
CA GLN A 216 27.60 -3.21 19.86
C GLN A 216 26.81 -4.51 20.16
N LYS A 217 27.37 -5.40 20.99
CA LYS A 217 26.67 -6.64 21.39
C LYS A 217 25.38 -6.33 22.19
N ASN A 218 25.45 -5.33 23.07
CA ASN A 218 24.26 -4.90 23.83
C ASN A 218 23.21 -4.26 22.91
N LEU A 219 23.65 -3.49 21.92
CA LEU A 219 22.76 -2.91 20.92
C LEU A 219 22.01 -3.98 20.13
N VAL A 220 22.73 -4.99 19.60
CA VAL A 220 22.13 -6.14 18.90
C VAL A 220 21.13 -6.88 19.79
N ALA A 221 21.47 -7.11 21.07
CA ALA A 221 20.57 -7.76 22.03
C ALA A 221 19.32 -6.92 22.32
N SER A 222 19.46 -5.60 22.43
CA SER A 222 18.32 -4.69 22.65
C SER A 222 17.36 -4.70 21.47
N VAL A 223 17.87 -4.66 20.23
CA VAL A 223 17.03 -4.75 19.02
C VAL A 223 16.27 -6.08 18.98
N TYR A 224 16.97 -7.20 19.23
CA TYR A 224 16.33 -8.51 19.23
C TYR A 224 15.20 -8.61 20.27
N LYS A 225 15.46 -8.18 21.52
CA LYS A 225 14.45 -8.17 22.60
C LYS A 225 13.26 -7.28 22.28
N THR A 226 13.49 -6.14 21.65
CA THR A 226 12.42 -5.24 21.20
C THR A 226 11.50 -5.92 20.19
N ILE A 227 12.07 -6.66 19.23
CA ILE A 227 11.30 -7.40 18.23
C ILE A 227 10.52 -8.54 18.90
N GLU A 228 11.18 -9.30 19.80
CA GLU A 228 10.54 -10.39 20.54
C GLU A 228 9.36 -9.91 21.39
N SER A 229 9.47 -8.75 22.02
CA SER A 229 8.41 -8.15 22.84
C SER A 229 7.38 -7.32 22.07
N GLY A 230 7.54 -7.14 20.76
CA GLY A 230 6.63 -6.35 19.93
C GLY A 230 6.58 -4.87 20.31
N GLN A 231 7.73 -4.28 20.64
CA GLN A 231 7.84 -2.91 21.16
C GLN A 231 8.51 -1.95 20.17
N LYS A 232 8.66 -0.70 20.59
CA LYS A 232 9.38 0.35 19.87
C LYS A 232 10.71 0.66 20.57
N LEU A 233 11.77 0.88 19.78
CA LEU A 233 13.11 1.20 20.28
C LEU A 233 13.69 2.42 19.58
N TYR A 234 14.22 3.35 20.35
CA TYR A 234 14.96 4.51 19.87
C TYR A 234 16.46 4.32 20.14
N ILE A 235 17.27 4.41 19.09
CA ILE A 235 18.71 4.22 19.19
C ILE A 235 19.43 5.51 18.84
N GLN A 236 20.04 6.13 19.83
CA GLN A 236 21.01 7.19 19.64
C GLN A 236 22.40 6.56 19.50
N ALA A 237 22.96 6.55 18.31
CA ALA A 237 24.27 5.96 18.07
C ALA A 237 25.07 6.80 17.07
N PRO A 238 26.30 7.25 17.43
CA PRO A 238 27.16 8.01 16.54
C PRO A 238 27.49 7.26 15.24
N THR A 239 28.00 7.98 14.26
CA THR A 239 28.53 7.35 13.04
C THR A 239 29.70 6.42 13.37
N GLY A 240 29.84 5.33 12.61
CA GLY A 240 30.92 4.37 12.80
C GLY A 240 30.68 3.27 13.84
N VAL A 241 29.61 3.31 14.63
CA VAL A 241 29.22 2.22 15.56
C VAL A 241 28.75 0.98 14.82
N GLY A 242 28.37 1.08 13.56
CA GLY A 242 27.75 -0.01 12.78
C GLY A 242 26.25 -0.15 13.07
N LYS A 243 25.52 0.97 13.07
CA LYS A 243 24.06 0.99 13.29
C LYS A 243 23.32 -0.02 12.41
N THR A 244 23.54 0.04 11.10
CA THR A 244 22.81 -0.77 10.12
C THR A 244 22.96 -2.27 10.37
N ILE A 245 24.17 -2.76 10.52
CA ILE A 245 24.38 -4.20 10.79
C ILE A 245 23.86 -4.61 12.17
N SER A 246 23.90 -3.70 13.16
CA SER A 246 23.40 -3.95 14.52
C SER A 246 21.87 -3.93 14.61
N THR A 247 21.18 -3.41 13.61
CA THR A 247 19.70 -3.46 13.49
C THR A 247 19.25 -4.55 12.52
N VAL A 248 19.90 -4.71 11.37
CA VAL A 248 19.54 -5.71 10.35
C VAL A 248 19.81 -7.14 10.84
N TYR A 249 21.01 -7.43 11.38
CA TYR A 249 21.35 -8.78 11.80
C TYR A 249 20.38 -9.37 12.84
N PRO A 250 20.05 -8.71 13.97
CA PRO A 250 19.08 -9.24 14.92
C PRO A 250 17.67 -9.35 14.35
N SER A 251 17.30 -8.49 13.39
CA SER A 251 16.00 -8.56 12.69
C SER A 251 15.93 -9.81 11.78
N VAL A 252 17.00 -10.11 11.07
CA VAL A 252 17.13 -11.37 10.30
C VAL A 252 17.05 -12.58 11.22
N GLN A 253 17.75 -12.56 12.38
CA GLN A 253 17.67 -13.63 13.37
C GLN A 253 16.25 -13.83 13.91
N ALA A 254 15.50 -12.74 14.10
CA ALA A 254 14.10 -12.79 14.52
C ALA A 254 13.19 -13.44 13.45
N CYS A 255 13.41 -13.13 12.17
CA CYS A 255 12.70 -13.79 11.07
C CYS A 255 12.97 -15.31 11.04
N GLY A 256 14.23 -15.73 11.22
CA GLY A 256 14.59 -17.16 11.26
C GLY A 256 13.96 -17.94 12.40
N ARG A 257 13.50 -17.25 13.45
CA ARG A 257 12.79 -17.85 14.60
C ARG A 257 11.27 -17.70 14.51
N GLY A 258 10.74 -17.24 13.38
CA GLY A 258 9.31 -17.05 13.19
C GLY A 258 8.72 -15.90 14.01
N LEU A 259 9.56 -14.99 14.52
CA LEU A 259 9.08 -13.81 15.26
C LEU A 259 8.57 -12.71 14.33
N ALA A 260 8.97 -12.71 13.06
CA ALA A 260 8.49 -11.79 12.04
C ALA A 260 8.59 -12.42 10.66
N ASP A 261 7.75 -11.93 9.74
CA ASP A 261 7.72 -12.41 8.35
C ASP A 261 8.63 -11.59 7.44
N LYS A 262 8.66 -10.27 7.60
CA LYS A 262 9.35 -9.33 6.70
C LYS A 262 10.03 -8.20 7.45
N ILE A 263 11.09 -7.69 6.84
CA ILE A 263 11.81 -6.50 7.31
C ILE A 263 11.58 -5.37 6.30
N PHE A 264 11.03 -4.25 6.76
CA PHE A 264 11.00 -2.99 6.01
C PHE A 264 12.14 -2.10 6.50
N TYR A 265 13.14 -1.88 5.66
CA TYR A 265 14.21 -0.93 5.92
C TYR A 265 13.85 0.40 5.28
N LEU A 266 13.53 1.38 6.11
CA LEU A 266 12.98 2.68 5.73
C LEU A 266 14.06 3.74 5.80
N THR A 267 14.27 4.48 4.72
CA THR A 267 15.31 5.51 4.63
C THR A 267 14.85 6.72 3.85
N SER A 268 15.35 7.91 4.19
CA SER A 268 15.05 9.16 3.47
C SER A 268 16.08 9.50 2.39
N LYS A 269 17.20 8.77 2.28
CA LYS A 269 18.34 9.12 1.42
C LYS A 269 18.85 7.92 0.62
N THR A 270 19.28 8.18 -0.62
CA THR A 270 19.87 7.15 -1.49
C THR A 270 21.13 6.51 -0.89
N ILE A 271 22.00 7.31 -0.24
CA ILE A 271 23.24 6.80 0.38
C ILE A 271 22.95 5.77 1.48
N THR A 272 21.97 6.04 2.34
CA THR A 272 21.61 5.09 3.42
C THR A 272 20.94 3.84 2.88
N ARG A 273 20.30 3.90 1.70
CA ARG A 273 19.81 2.74 0.96
C ARG A 273 20.95 1.81 0.58
N THR A 274 22.00 2.33 -0.05
CA THR A 274 23.19 1.56 -0.44
C THR A 274 23.85 0.87 0.75
N VAL A 275 23.92 1.54 1.91
CA VAL A 275 24.45 0.92 3.15
C VAL A 275 23.60 -0.27 3.62
N ALA A 276 22.28 -0.21 3.45
CA ALA A 276 21.40 -1.34 3.76
C ALA A 276 21.64 -2.51 2.78
N GLU A 277 21.72 -2.23 1.47
CA GLU A 277 22.01 -3.21 0.43
C GLU A 277 23.36 -3.92 0.69
N GLU A 278 24.41 -3.15 0.96
CA GLU A 278 25.74 -3.65 1.33
C GLU A 278 25.68 -4.51 2.60
N THR A 279 24.89 -4.12 3.60
CA THR A 279 24.73 -4.89 4.85
C THR A 279 24.12 -6.27 4.58
N TYR A 280 23.09 -6.36 3.75
CA TYR A 280 22.53 -7.65 3.34
C TYR A 280 23.53 -8.45 2.50
N SER A 281 24.30 -7.81 1.61
CA SER A 281 25.36 -8.47 0.84
C SER A 281 26.40 -9.10 1.76
N ILE A 282 26.90 -8.39 2.76
CA ILE A 282 27.85 -8.91 3.76
C ILE A 282 27.29 -10.15 4.48
N LEU A 283 26.00 -10.15 4.81
CA LEU A 283 25.36 -11.29 5.45
C LEU A 283 25.23 -12.48 4.49
N ARG A 284 24.92 -12.23 3.19
CA ARG A 284 24.88 -13.27 2.15
C ARG A 284 26.25 -13.91 1.92
N ASP A 285 27.32 -13.14 1.94
CA ASP A 285 28.71 -13.64 1.86
C ASP A 285 29.06 -14.57 3.05
N LYS A 286 28.31 -14.47 4.15
CA LYS A 286 28.39 -15.38 5.31
C LYS A 286 27.38 -16.53 5.27
N GLY A 287 26.70 -16.72 4.14
CA GLY A 287 25.81 -17.84 3.91
C GLY A 287 24.33 -17.57 4.19
N LEU A 288 23.93 -16.31 4.38
CA LEU A 288 22.50 -15.95 4.51
C LEU A 288 21.76 -16.15 3.19
N HIS A 289 20.69 -16.90 3.20
CA HIS A 289 19.69 -16.95 2.14
C HIS A 289 18.51 -16.04 2.54
N PHE A 290 18.37 -14.90 1.89
CA PHE A 290 17.39 -13.87 2.25
C PHE A 290 17.16 -12.95 1.05
N THR A 291 15.98 -13.01 0.48
CA THR A 291 15.65 -12.26 -0.72
C THR A 291 15.24 -10.83 -0.37
N THR A 292 15.86 -9.86 -1.02
CA THR A 292 15.59 -8.44 -0.79
C THR A 292 15.20 -7.72 -2.07
N VAL A 293 14.24 -6.79 -1.96
CA VAL A 293 13.89 -5.86 -3.04
C VAL A 293 14.11 -4.42 -2.60
N THR A 294 14.68 -3.61 -3.50
CA THR A 294 14.82 -2.17 -3.33
C THR A 294 13.78 -1.43 -4.16
N LEU A 295 12.79 -0.83 -3.50
CA LEU A 295 11.76 -0.06 -4.18
C LEU A 295 12.30 1.30 -4.63
N THR A 296 12.07 1.60 -5.91
CA THR A 296 12.48 2.85 -6.54
C THR A 296 11.25 3.65 -6.95
N ALA A 297 11.26 4.95 -6.70
CA ALA A 297 10.14 5.83 -7.07
C ALA A 297 9.85 5.77 -8.58
N LYS A 298 8.57 5.87 -8.92
CA LYS A 298 8.06 5.71 -10.29
C LYS A 298 8.80 6.59 -11.30
N ASP A 299 9.11 7.83 -10.92
CA ASP A 299 9.85 8.78 -11.77
C ASP A 299 11.26 8.34 -12.12
N LYS A 300 11.88 7.53 -11.24
CA LYS A 300 13.28 7.10 -11.38
C LYS A 300 13.43 5.73 -12.05
N ILE A 301 12.33 4.96 -12.13
CA ILE A 301 12.37 3.61 -12.69
C ILE A 301 11.56 3.47 -13.97
N CYS A 302 10.72 4.43 -14.32
CA CYS A 302 9.94 4.41 -15.56
C CYS A 302 10.86 4.41 -16.80
N HIS A 303 10.52 3.57 -17.79
CA HIS A 303 11.23 3.55 -19.09
C HIS A 303 10.83 4.70 -20.01
N MET A 304 9.70 5.36 -19.73
CA MET A 304 9.18 6.45 -20.55
C MET A 304 9.74 7.79 -20.09
N ASP A 305 10.13 8.65 -21.01
CA ASP A 305 10.60 10.01 -20.73
C ASP A 305 9.50 10.86 -20.07
N GLU A 306 8.27 10.71 -20.55
CA GLU A 306 7.09 11.31 -19.96
C GLU A 306 6.19 10.23 -19.35
N ARG A 307 5.79 10.41 -18.07
CA ARG A 307 4.89 9.48 -17.39
C ARG A 307 3.47 9.59 -17.92
N ASN A 308 3.13 8.71 -18.82
CA ASN A 308 1.76 8.52 -19.26
C ASN A 308 1.41 7.03 -19.20
N CYS A 309 0.80 6.62 -18.07
CA CYS A 309 0.53 5.21 -17.78
C CYS A 309 -0.80 4.78 -18.39
N ASN A 310 -0.92 4.84 -19.72
CA ASN A 310 -2.06 4.29 -20.43
C ASN A 310 -1.61 3.39 -21.59
N PRO A 311 -2.42 2.40 -22.00
CA PRO A 311 -2.04 1.40 -22.97
C PRO A 311 -1.89 1.94 -24.42
N ASP A 312 -2.40 3.13 -24.70
CA ASP A 312 -2.28 3.75 -26.03
C ASP A 312 -0.88 4.35 -26.26
N VAL A 313 -0.15 4.67 -25.16
CA VAL A 313 1.16 5.36 -25.19
C VAL A 313 2.27 4.48 -24.62
N CYS A 314 2.02 3.75 -23.55
CA CYS A 314 3.03 2.97 -22.83
C CYS A 314 2.92 1.48 -23.16
N GLU A 315 3.92 0.91 -23.83
CA GLU A 315 3.97 -0.51 -24.18
C GLU A 315 4.08 -1.43 -22.95
N TYR A 316 4.64 -0.93 -21.83
CA TYR A 316 4.76 -1.66 -20.56
C TYR A 316 3.45 -1.65 -19.75
N ALA A 317 2.57 -0.69 -20.02
CA ALA A 317 1.23 -0.64 -19.42
C ALA A 317 0.25 -1.56 -20.17
N LYS A 318 0.41 -1.70 -21.50
CA LYS A 318 -0.44 -2.53 -22.34
C LYS A 318 -0.24 -4.01 -22.04
N GLY A 319 -1.31 -4.73 -21.65
CA GLY A 319 -1.29 -6.14 -21.31
C GLY A 319 -0.39 -6.46 -20.10
N HIS A 320 -0.20 -5.52 -19.20
CA HIS A 320 0.64 -5.70 -18.01
C HIS A 320 0.15 -6.87 -17.15
N PHE A 321 -1.15 -6.89 -16.84
CA PHE A 321 -1.72 -7.91 -15.97
C PHE A 321 -1.74 -9.31 -16.58
N ASP A 322 -1.61 -9.43 -17.90
CA ASP A 322 -1.50 -10.73 -18.58
C ASP A 322 -0.12 -11.38 -18.40
N ARG A 323 0.91 -10.61 -18.06
CA ARG A 323 2.32 -11.04 -18.01
C ARG A 323 3.00 -10.90 -16.65
N ILE A 324 2.40 -10.13 -15.74
CA ILE A 324 3.06 -9.76 -14.48
C ILE A 324 3.38 -10.97 -13.60
N ASN A 325 2.49 -11.94 -13.52
CA ASN A 325 2.72 -13.12 -12.68
C ASN A 325 3.94 -13.93 -13.14
N ASP A 326 4.11 -14.11 -14.45
CA ASP A 326 5.29 -14.82 -14.98
C ASP A 326 6.57 -13.99 -14.79
N ALA A 327 6.50 -12.66 -14.94
CA ALA A 327 7.63 -11.77 -14.68
C ALA A 327 8.08 -11.80 -13.22
N VAL A 328 7.13 -11.74 -12.28
CA VAL A 328 7.41 -11.80 -10.84
C VAL A 328 7.97 -13.16 -10.46
N TYR A 329 7.38 -14.26 -10.96
CA TYR A 329 7.88 -15.60 -10.66
C TYR A 329 9.30 -15.82 -11.18
N ASP A 330 9.58 -15.35 -12.40
CA ASP A 330 10.91 -15.45 -13.02
C ASP A 330 11.98 -14.71 -12.19
N ILE A 331 11.72 -13.48 -11.76
CA ILE A 331 12.73 -12.72 -11.00
C ILE A 331 12.96 -13.28 -9.59
N ILE A 332 11.90 -13.67 -8.86
CA ILE A 332 12.06 -14.16 -7.48
C ILE A 332 12.74 -15.53 -7.40
N THR A 333 12.63 -16.35 -8.45
CA THR A 333 13.25 -17.67 -8.50
C THR A 333 14.71 -17.64 -8.99
N ASN A 334 15.13 -16.56 -9.63
CA ASN A 334 16.50 -16.44 -10.17
C ASN A 334 17.36 -15.42 -9.41
N GLU A 335 16.76 -14.48 -8.66
CA GLU A 335 17.49 -13.40 -8.02
C GLU A 335 17.20 -13.32 -6.51
N SER A 336 18.24 -13.19 -5.71
CA SER A 336 18.13 -12.92 -4.26
C SER A 336 18.33 -11.45 -3.90
N VAL A 337 18.89 -10.65 -4.82
CA VAL A 337 19.07 -9.20 -4.73
C VAL A 337 18.33 -8.55 -5.87
N ILE A 338 17.17 -7.97 -5.56
CA ILE A 338 16.31 -7.37 -6.57
C ILE A 338 16.39 -5.85 -6.42
N ASP A 339 17.41 -5.29 -7.03
CA ASP A 339 17.64 -3.84 -7.09
C ASP A 339 16.95 -3.20 -8.32
N ARG A 340 17.19 -1.90 -8.52
CA ARG A 340 16.64 -1.17 -9.64
C ARG A 340 17.05 -1.76 -11.00
N GLU A 341 18.29 -2.21 -11.13
CA GLU A 341 18.83 -2.72 -12.40
C GLU A 341 18.18 -4.05 -12.77
N LYS A 342 18.04 -4.95 -11.80
CA LYS A 342 17.34 -6.23 -11.98
C LYS A 342 15.85 -6.03 -12.31
N VAL A 343 15.17 -5.12 -11.64
CA VAL A 343 13.78 -4.80 -11.97
C VAL A 343 13.66 -4.29 -13.40
N LEU A 344 14.57 -3.42 -13.86
CA LEU A 344 14.55 -2.92 -15.24
C LEU A 344 14.85 -4.05 -16.25
N GLU A 345 15.82 -4.92 -15.99
CA GLU A 345 16.17 -6.06 -16.84
C GLU A 345 14.95 -6.98 -17.07
N TYR A 346 14.31 -7.43 -15.99
CA TYR A 346 13.15 -8.33 -16.08
C TYR A 346 11.90 -7.64 -16.61
N SER A 347 11.73 -6.34 -16.35
CA SER A 347 10.60 -5.59 -16.90
C SER A 347 10.66 -5.47 -18.42
N VAL A 348 11.86 -5.31 -18.99
CA VAL A 348 12.06 -5.34 -20.45
C VAL A 348 11.84 -6.73 -21.01
N LYS A 349 12.39 -7.77 -20.36
CA LYS A 349 12.25 -9.17 -20.76
C LYS A 349 10.79 -9.57 -20.91
N HIS A 350 9.94 -9.18 -19.95
CA HIS A 350 8.52 -9.55 -19.90
C HIS A 350 7.57 -8.45 -20.41
N LYS A 351 8.07 -7.28 -20.79
CA LYS A 351 7.28 -6.10 -21.20
C LYS A 351 6.20 -5.73 -20.19
N VAL A 352 6.60 -5.55 -18.92
CA VAL A 352 5.74 -5.13 -17.81
C VAL A 352 6.23 -3.84 -17.20
N CYS A 353 5.35 -3.07 -16.56
CA CYS A 353 5.73 -1.84 -15.88
C CYS A 353 6.73 -2.13 -14.75
N PRO A 354 7.96 -1.56 -14.76
CA PRO A 354 8.98 -1.86 -13.76
C PRO A 354 8.56 -1.40 -12.36
N PHE A 355 7.83 -0.30 -12.25
CA PHE A 355 7.34 0.19 -10.96
C PHE A 355 6.35 -0.77 -10.32
N GLU A 356 5.26 -1.11 -11.03
CA GLU A 356 4.24 -2.06 -10.52
C GLU A 356 4.84 -3.43 -10.26
N MET A 357 5.73 -3.92 -11.15
CA MET A 357 6.44 -5.18 -10.96
C MET A 357 7.26 -5.18 -9.66
N SER A 358 8.00 -4.10 -9.34
CA SER A 358 8.77 -4.01 -8.10
C SER A 358 7.89 -4.10 -6.85
N LEU A 359 6.69 -3.52 -6.93
CA LEU A 359 5.71 -3.60 -5.86
C LEU A 359 5.15 -5.03 -5.70
N ASP A 360 4.87 -5.73 -6.81
CA ASP A 360 4.38 -7.12 -6.77
C ASP A 360 5.46 -8.09 -6.27
N VAL A 361 6.70 -7.91 -6.71
CA VAL A 361 7.87 -8.67 -6.23
C VAL A 361 8.01 -8.57 -4.70
N SER A 362 7.71 -7.40 -4.13
CA SER A 362 7.87 -7.19 -2.68
C SER A 362 7.05 -8.17 -1.81
N TYR A 363 5.94 -8.70 -2.32
CA TYR A 363 5.16 -9.73 -1.60
C TYR A 363 5.94 -11.00 -1.32
N TRP A 364 6.88 -11.34 -2.20
CA TRP A 364 7.62 -12.60 -2.20
C TRP A 364 9.03 -12.48 -1.61
N CYS A 365 9.45 -11.25 -1.25
CA CYS A 365 10.75 -10.98 -0.64
C CYS A 365 10.66 -10.97 0.89
N ASP A 366 11.78 -11.29 1.55
CA ASP A 366 11.93 -11.25 3.00
C ASP A 366 12.26 -9.83 3.51
N GLY A 367 13.01 -9.06 2.73
CA GLY A 367 13.43 -7.70 3.05
C GLY A 367 13.02 -6.69 1.98
N ILE A 368 12.47 -5.56 2.40
CA ILE A 368 12.02 -4.47 1.54
C ILE A 368 12.77 -3.20 1.95
N ILE A 369 13.62 -2.70 1.05
CA ILE A 369 14.36 -1.46 1.25
C ILE A 369 13.63 -0.36 0.48
N CYS A 370 13.16 0.69 1.17
CA CYS A 370 12.34 1.72 0.54
C CYS A 370 12.43 3.08 1.24
N ASP A 371 11.87 4.11 0.61
CA ASP A 371 11.71 5.44 1.20
C ASP A 371 10.62 5.45 2.29
N TYR A 372 10.69 6.40 3.22
CA TYR A 372 9.68 6.63 4.26
C TYR A 372 8.25 6.75 3.70
N ASN A 373 8.10 7.31 2.50
CA ASN A 373 6.81 7.52 1.85
C ASN A 373 6.03 6.21 1.71
N TYR A 374 6.72 5.09 1.48
CA TYR A 374 6.07 3.80 1.30
C TYR A 374 5.39 3.24 2.57
N LEU A 375 5.69 3.78 3.74
CA LEU A 375 4.96 3.45 4.97
C LEU A 375 4.11 4.63 5.47
N PHE A 376 4.69 5.84 5.50
CA PHE A 376 4.09 6.96 6.25
C PHE A 376 3.22 7.88 5.39
N ASP A 377 3.48 8.03 4.10
CA ASP A 377 2.73 8.95 3.25
C ASP A 377 1.33 8.39 2.93
N PRO A 378 0.24 9.09 3.24
CA PRO A 378 -1.12 8.63 3.01
C PRO A 378 -1.45 8.34 1.54
N ASP A 379 -0.81 9.04 0.59
CA ASP A 379 -1.04 8.86 -0.84
C ASP A 379 -0.11 7.82 -1.48
N ALA A 380 1.14 7.69 -0.99
CA ALA A 380 2.17 6.83 -1.55
C ALA A 380 2.41 5.52 -0.78
N SER A 381 1.82 5.36 0.41
CA SER A 381 2.00 4.15 1.23
C SER A 381 1.58 2.89 0.49
N LEU A 382 2.27 1.79 0.78
CA LEU A 382 1.99 0.47 0.20
C LEU A 382 0.63 -0.05 0.71
N LYS A 383 -0.46 0.40 0.06
CA LYS A 383 -1.83 0.00 0.42
C LYS A 383 -2.02 -1.51 0.44
N ARG A 384 -1.24 -2.24 -0.36
CA ARG A 384 -1.20 -3.70 -0.40
C ARG A 384 -0.76 -4.35 0.93
N TYR A 385 -0.06 -3.61 1.80
CA TYR A 385 0.35 -4.04 3.13
C TYR A 385 -0.40 -3.32 4.25
N PHE A 386 -0.76 -2.05 4.01
CA PHE A 386 -1.15 -1.10 5.05
C PHE A 386 -2.55 -0.50 4.85
N SER A 387 -3.41 -1.12 3.99
CA SER A 387 -4.80 -0.68 3.85
C SER A 387 -5.66 -1.10 5.05
N ASP A 388 -6.70 -0.32 5.31
CA ASP A 388 -7.82 -0.66 6.21
C ASP A 388 -7.41 -1.17 7.61
N GLY A 389 -6.31 -0.63 8.15
CA GLY A 389 -5.80 -1.04 9.47
C GLY A 389 -5.19 -2.45 9.50
N ALA A 390 -4.86 -3.02 8.33
CA ALA A 390 -4.18 -4.30 8.24
C ALA A 390 -2.88 -4.28 9.04
N LYS A 391 -2.65 -5.33 9.81
CA LYS A 391 -1.42 -5.55 10.59
C LYS A 391 -0.73 -6.79 10.08
N GLY A 392 0.61 -6.77 10.13
CA GLY A 392 1.43 -7.93 9.79
C GLY A 392 2.59 -8.09 10.75
N ASP A 393 3.19 -9.26 10.73
CA ASP A 393 4.39 -9.54 11.53
C ASP A 393 5.63 -8.91 10.88
N TYR A 394 5.60 -7.57 10.72
CA TYR A 394 6.64 -6.78 10.07
C TYR A 394 7.53 -6.09 11.08
N ILE A 395 8.83 -6.04 10.77
CA ILE A 395 9.80 -5.24 11.50
C ILE A 395 10.06 -3.96 10.70
N PHE A 396 9.86 -2.80 11.32
CA PHE A 396 10.21 -1.51 10.73
C PHE A 396 11.56 -1.03 11.27
N LEU A 397 12.56 -0.95 10.39
CA LEU A 397 13.87 -0.37 10.66
C LEU A 397 13.91 1.03 10.03
N VAL A 398 13.84 2.08 10.85
CA VAL A 398 13.76 3.47 10.39
C VAL A 398 15.12 4.12 10.58
N ASP A 399 15.87 4.24 9.49
CA ASP A 399 17.22 4.84 9.48
C ASP A 399 17.15 6.37 9.37
N GLU A 400 18.07 7.06 10.04
CA GLU A 400 18.11 8.51 10.15
C GLU A 400 16.76 9.11 10.56
N ALA A 401 16.10 8.45 11.51
CA ALA A 401 14.73 8.71 11.91
C ALA A 401 14.51 10.13 12.50
N HIS A 402 15.57 10.88 12.79
CA HIS A 402 15.47 12.30 13.12
C HIS A 402 14.82 13.13 11.98
N ASN A 403 14.94 12.68 10.72
CA ASN A 403 14.29 13.34 9.58
C ASN A 403 12.79 13.01 9.47
N LEU A 404 12.31 11.96 10.19
CA LEU A 404 10.94 11.48 10.01
C LEU A 404 9.91 12.52 10.45
N VAL A 405 10.18 13.28 11.53
CA VAL A 405 9.24 14.29 12.06
C VAL A 405 8.91 15.34 11.01
N ASP A 406 9.95 15.96 10.42
CA ASP A 406 9.75 17.02 9.43
C ASP A 406 9.18 16.45 8.10
N ARG A 407 9.59 15.26 7.72
CA ARG A 407 9.02 14.57 6.55
C ARG A 407 7.53 14.25 6.77
N ALA A 408 7.16 13.77 7.94
CA ALA A 408 5.78 13.48 8.27
C ALA A 408 4.92 14.75 8.31
N ARG A 409 5.42 15.85 8.90
CA ARG A 409 4.75 17.15 8.80
C ARG A 409 4.43 17.53 7.36
N GLN A 410 5.37 17.32 6.44
CA GLN A 410 5.15 17.59 5.01
C GLN A 410 4.12 16.63 4.39
N MET A 411 4.19 15.31 4.70
CA MET A 411 3.29 14.29 4.18
C MET A 411 1.84 14.48 4.62
N TYR A 412 1.65 14.97 5.85
CA TYR A 412 0.33 15.18 6.45
C TYR A 412 -0.16 16.64 6.36
N SER A 413 0.56 17.50 5.66
CA SER A 413 0.14 18.86 5.36
C SER A 413 -0.32 18.97 3.90
N ALA A 414 -1.26 19.87 3.63
CA ALA A 414 -1.78 20.09 2.29
C ALA A 414 -1.87 21.59 1.96
N THR A 415 -1.68 21.92 0.68
CA THR A 415 -1.74 23.30 0.20
C THR A 415 -2.60 23.41 -1.05
N LEU A 416 -3.47 24.41 -1.08
CA LEU A 416 -4.23 24.79 -2.26
C LEU A 416 -3.83 26.19 -2.74
N VAL A 417 -3.65 26.32 -4.05
CA VAL A 417 -3.30 27.57 -4.70
C VAL A 417 -4.54 28.13 -5.40
N LYS A 418 -4.88 29.37 -5.16
CA LYS A 418 -6.07 30.03 -5.71
C LYS A 418 -6.06 30.04 -7.24
N GLU A 419 -4.92 30.29 -7.83
CA GLU A 419 -4.72 30.40 -9.26
C GLU A 419 -4.99 29.09 -10.00
N ASP A 420 -4.76 27.93 -9.37
CA ASP A 420 -5.08 26.60 -9.90
C ASP A 420 -6.60 26.46 -10.15
N PHE A 421 -7.46 26.98 -9.25
CA PHE A 421 -8.91 26.98 -9.46
C PHE A 421 -9.32 27.79 -10.69
N LEU A 422 -8.70 28.96 -10.88
CA LEU A 422 -9.00 29.83 -12.01
C LEU A 422 -8.51 29.23 -13.34
N LYS A 423 -7.30 28.63 -13.32
CA LYS A 423 -6.75 27.92 -14.47
C LYS A 423 -7.68 26.79 -14.90
N CYS A 424 -8.03 25.89 -13.98
CA CYS A 424 -8.92 24.75 -14.28
C CYS A 424 -10.31 25.21 -14.74
N LYS A 425 -10.88 26.26 -14.12
CA LYS A 425 -12.16 26.85 -14.58
C LYS A 425 -12.07 27.27 -16.04
N ASN A 426 -10.99 27.97 -16.44
CA ASN A 426 -10.84 28.43 -17.82
C ASN A 426 -10.70 27.28 -18.83
N LEU A 427 -10.10 26.16 -18.43
CA LEU A 427 -10.00 24.96 -19.27
C LEU A 427 -11.36 24.30 -19.53
N VAL A 428 -12.28 24.33 -18.54
CA VAL A 428 -13.51 23.54 -18.62
C VAL A 428 -14.78 24.37 -18.88
N LYS A 429 -14.72 25.71 -18.85
CA LYS A 429 -15.91 26.61 -18.91
C LYS A 429 -16.81 26.39 -20.12
N ASP A 430 -16.23 26.04 -21.27
CA ASP A 430 -16.93 25.82 -22.52
C ASP A 430 -17.36 24.34 -22.71
N ILE A 431 -16.88 23.44 -21.85
CA ILE A 431 -17.13 21.99 -21.92
C ILE A 431 -18.12 21.55 -20.84
N ASP A 432 -17.93 21.99 -19.59
CA ASP A 432 -18.79 21.66 -18.45
C ASP A 432 -19.05 22.86 -17.55
N LYS A 433 -20.23 23.47 -17.74
CA LYS A 433 -20.66 24.64 -16.97
C LYS A 433 -20.87 24.38 -15.48
N ARG A 434 -21.20 23.13 -15.08
CA ARG A 434 -21.41 22.77 -13.68
C ARG A 434 -20.06 22.71 -12.94
N LEU A 435 -19.07 22.05 -13.53
CA LEU A 435 -17.72 22.02 -13.01
C LEU A 435 -17.13 23.43 -12.95
N ALA A 436 -17.26 24.23 -14.02
CA ALA A 436 -16.79 25.63 -14.04
C ALA A 436 -17.40 26.48 -12.93
N SER A 437 -18.70 26.30 -12.65
CA SER A 437 -19.40 27.01 -11.57
C SER A 437 -18.92 26.57 -10.19
N SER A 438 -18.63 25.29 -10.00
CA SER A 438 -18.12 24.76 -8.74
C SER A 438 -16.69 25.26 -8.46
N LEU A 439 -15.82 25.25 -9.47
CA LEU A 439 -14.47 25.84 -9.40
C LEU A 439 -14.52 27.34 -9.05
N GLU A 440 -15.44 28.08 -9.66
CA GLU A 440 -15.63 29.50 -9.35
C GLU A 440 -16.08 29.73 -7.90
N LYS A 441 -16.92 28.87 -7.34
CA LYS A 441 -17.33 28.95 -5.93
C LYS A 441 -16.14 28.81 -4.99
N CYS A 442 -15.25 27.85 -5.26
CA CYS A 442 -14.01 27.67 -4.49
C CYS A 442 -13.05 28.86 -4.69
N ASN A 443 -12.87 29.33 -5.93
CA ASN A 443 -12.06 30.51 -6.24
C ASN A 443 -12.53 31.77 -5.48
N LYS A 444 -13.87 31.98 -5.36
CA LYS A 444 -14.41 33.12 -4.59
C LYS A 444 -14.06 33.06 -3.11
N TYR A 445 -14.07 31.86 -2.51
CA TYR A 445 -13.63 31.70 -1.13
C TYR A 445 -12.14 32.07 -0.98
N MET A 446 -11.27 31.52 -1.83
CA MET A 446 -9.85 31.86 -1.85
C MET A 446 -9.61 33.36 -2.08
N LEU A 447 -10.40 34.00 -2.95
CA LEU A 447 -10.35 35.45 -3.15
C LEU A 447 -10.77 36.24 -1.90
N SER A 448 -11.71 35.73 -1.11
CA SER A 448 -12.08 36.37 0.16
C SER A 448 -10.93 36.32 1.18
N LEU A 449 -10.22 35.20 1.26
CA LEU A 449 -9.01 35.08 2.08
C LEU A 449 -7.92 36.07 1.62
N LYS A 450 -7.69 36.19 0.31
CA LYS A 450 -6.74 37.14 -0.27
C LYS A 450 -7.06 38.59 0.12
N ARG A 451 -8.35 38.96 0.16
CA ARG A 451 -8.79 40.30 0.57
C ARG A 451 -8.63 40.58 2.07
N MET A 452 -8.68 39.53 2.90
CA MET A 452 -8.48 39.63 4.34
C MET A 452 -7.00 39.59 4.76
N CYS A 453 -6.12 39.13 3.86
CA CYS A 453 -4.70 38.96 4.13
C CYS A 453 -3.95 40.30 3.93
N ASP A 454 -4.03 41.16 4.93
CA ASP A 454 -3.31 42.47 4.95
C ASP A 454 -1.83 42.34 5.40
N LYS A 455 -1.43 41.18 5.89
CA LYS A 455 -0.10 40.82 6.37
C LYS A 455 0.48 39.68 5.56
N GLU A 456 1.65 39.20 5.93
CA GLU A 456 2.31 38.07 5.33
C GLU A 456 1.42 36.80 5.37
N TYR A 457 0.66 36.59 6.45
CA TYR A 457 -0.27 35.47 6.60
C TYR A 457 -1.43 35.81 7.54
N ILE A 458 -2.50 35.01 7.46
CA ILE A 458 -3.65 35.00 8.36
C ILE A 458 -3.94 33.58 8.85
N ILE A 459 -4.29 33.45 10.14
CA ILE A 459 -4.82 32.18 10.68
C ILE A 459 -6.30 32.07 10.28
N VAL A 460 -6.70 30.88 9.86
CA VAL A 460 -8.07 30.56 9.43
C VAL A 460 -8.66 29.58 10.45
N ASP A 461 -9.27 30.08 11.51
CA ASP A 461 -9.84 29.24 12.57
C ASP A 461 -10.97 28.33 12.08
N ASN A 462 -11.69 28.74 11.04
CA ASN A 462 -12.79 27.97 10.47
C ASN A 462 -12.93 28.24 8.97
N CYS A 463 -12.85 27.16 8.19
CA CYS A 463 -13.05 27.20 6.73
C CYS A 463 -14.53 27.31 6.32
N GLY A 464 -15.47 27.35 7.26
CA GLY A 464 -16.91 27.47 7.00
C GLY A 464 -17.45 26.40 6.05
N THR A 465 -18.10 26.82 4.97
CA THR A 465 -18.67 25.91 3.96
C THR A 465 -17.68 25.53 2.85
N PHE A 466 -16.41 25.97 2.93
CA PHE A 466 -15.43 25.73 1.88
C PHE A 466 -15.12 24.23 1.70
N PRO A 467 -14.90 23.42 2.74
CA PRO A 467 -14.63 21.98 2.57
C PRO A 467 -15.76 21.25 1.84
N ALA A 468 -17.02 21.57 2.16
CA ALA A 468 -18.18 21.00 1.43
C ALA A 468 -18.22 21.45 -0.04
N SER A 469 -17.87 22.71 -0.32
CA SER A 469 -17.80 23.22 -1.70
C SER A 469 -16.66 22.59 -2.48
N LEU A 470 -15.51 22.36 -1.82
CA LEU A 470 -14.35 21.69 -2.39
C LEU A 470 -14.63 20.20 -2.68
N SER A 471 -15.32 19.51 -1.77
CA SER A 471 -15.75 18.12 -1.97
C SER A 471 -16.74 17.98 -3.14
N ALA A 472 -17.68 18.92 -3.29
CA ALA A 472 -18.55 18.96 -4.46
C ALA A 472 -17.75 19.22 -5.75
N CYS A 473 -16.77 20.13 -5.71
CA CYS A 473 -15.88 20.41 -6.83
C CYS A 473 -15.08 19.17 -7.23
N PHE A 474 -14.52 18.46 -6.26
CA PHE A 474 -13.81 17.19 -6.47
C PHE A 474 -14.69 16.16 -7.17
N SER A 475 -15.93 15.97 -6.71
CA SER A 475 -16.87 15.04 -7.33
C SER A 475 -17.21 15.41 -8.79
N TYR A 476 -17.33 16.71 -9.10
CA TYR A 476 -17.52 17.15 -10.49
C TYR A 476 -16.27 16.96 -11.34
N MET A 477 -15.06 17.21 -10.79
CA MET A 477 -13.81 16.94 -11.50
C MET A 477 -13.67 15.45 -11.81
N GLN A 478 -13.96 14.56 -10.86
CA GLN A 478 -13.93 13.12 -11.06
C GLN A 478 -14.86 12.68 -12.19
N LYS A 479 -16.13 13.14 -12.17
CA LYS A 479 -17.10 12.84 -13.24
C LYS A 479 -16.66 13.37 -14.60
N PHE A 480 -16.03 14.54 -14.63
CA PHE A 480 -15.49 15.13 -15.85
C PHE A 480 -14.34 14.28 -16.41
N LEU A 481 -13.38 13.88 -15.57
CA LEU A 481 -12.26 13.02 -15.94
C LEU A 481 -12.73 11.66 -16.47
N ASP A 482 -13.67 11.03 -15.79
CA ASP A 482 -14.24 9.75 -16.21
C ASP A 482 -14.96 9.83 -17.57
N LYS A 483 -15.69 10.92 -17.79
CA LYS A 483 -16.45 11.13 -19.02
C LYS A 483 -15.59 11.51 -20.22
N HIS A 484 -14.49 12.21 -19.98
CA HIS A 484 -13.66 12.84 -21.02
C HIS A 484 -12.22 12.27 -21.09
N LYS A 485 -12.01 11.00 -20.73
CA LYS A 485 -10.70 10.31 -20.61
C LYS A 485 -9.69 10.57 -21.73
N LYS A 486 -10.13 10.88 -22.94
CA LYS A 486 -9.27 11.15 -24.11
C LYS A 486 -9.08 12.65 -24.42
N ASN A 487 -9.59 13.55 -23.58
CA ASN A 487 -9.47 14.98 -23.80
C ASN A 487 -8.17 15.49 -23.16
N PRO A 488 -7.30 16.21 -23.89
CA PRO A 488 -6.04 16.77 -23.35
C PRO A 488 -6.22 17.65 -22.10
N VAL A 489 -7.38 18.29 -21.93
CA VAL A 489 -7.72 19.06 -20.72
C VAL A 489 -7.67 18.21 -19.46
N CYS A 490 -7.90 16.89 -19.58
CA CYS A 490 -7.81 15.99 -18.42
C CYS A 490 -6.38 15.90 -17.90
N ASP A 491 -5.38 15.83 -18.78
CA ASP A 491 -3.97 15.75 -18.39
C ASP A 491 -3.55 17.03 -17.64
N GLU A 492 -3.98 18.20 -18.14
CA GLU A 492 -3.68 19.49 -17.50
C GLU A 492 -4.38 19.70 -16.15
N MET A 493 -5.52 19.04 -15.92
CA MET A 493 -6.29 19.14 -14.67
C MET A 493 -5.84 18.10 -13.63
N MET A 494 -5.15 17.05 -14.02
CA MET A 494 -4.86 15.89 -13.17
C MET A 494 -4.05 16.27 -11.93
N ASP A 495 -3.02 17.09 -12.05
CA ASP A 495 -2.20 17.53 -10.90
C ASP A 495 -3.04 18.29 -9.86
N PHE A 496 -3.93 19.17 -10.33
CA PHE A 496 -4.83 19.91 -9.45
C PHE A 496 -5.87 19.00 -8.80
N PHE A 497 -6.39 18.03 -9.54
CA PHE A 497 -7.29 17.01 -9.00
C PHE A 497 -6.65 16.24 -7.83
N PHE A 498 -5.38 15.84 -7.96
CA PHE A 498 -4.67 15.16 -6.88
C PHE A 498 -4.37 16.09 -5.70
N LYS A 499 -4.05 17.36 -5.92
CA LYS A 499 -3.88 18.34 -4.83
C LYS A 499 -5.18 18.53 -4.03
N VAL A 500 -6.32 18.65 -4.73
CA VAL A 500 -7.64 18.78 -4.08
C VAL A 500 -7.98 17.53 -3.28
N ARG A 501 -7.72 16.33 -3.84
CA ARG A 501 -7.93 15.05 -3.13
C ARG A 501 -7.08 15.00 -1.87
N HIS A 502 -5.79 15.30 -1.99
CA HIS A 502 -4.88 15.29 -0.85
C HIS A 502 -5.34 16.26 0.25
N PHE A 503 -5.74 17.47 -0.13
CA PHE A 503 -6.26 18.45 0.83
C PHE A 503 -7.51 17.94 1.56
N LEU A 504 -8.45 17.35 0.85
CA LEU A 504 -9.66 16.78 1.45
C LEU A 504 -9.33 15.61 2.39
N ASN A 505 -8.44 14.71 1.97
CA ASN A 505 -7.99 13.60 2.82
C ASN A 505 -7.34 14.09 4.11
N MET A 506 -6.48 15.12 4.03
CA MET A 506 -5.84 15.70 5.21
C MET A 506 -6.84 16.46 6.08
N TYR A 507 -7.80 17.14 5.47
CA TYR A 507 -8.85 17.85 6.20
C TYR A 507 -9.76 16.91 6.99
N ASP A 508 -10.09 15.74 6.43
CA ASP A 508 -10.89 14.72 7.11
C ASP A 508 -10.14 14.06 8.29
N CYS A 509 -8.82 14.08 8.28
CA CYS A 509 -7.96 13.59 9.36
C CYS A 509 -7.51 14.68 10.34
N ALA A 510 -7.82 15.95 10.06
CA ALA A 510 -7.33 17.09 10.87
C ALA A 510 -8.04 17.17 12.23
N ASP A 511 -7.23 17.35 13.27
CA ASP A 511 -7.64 17.53 14.65
C ASP A 511 -7.00 18.81 15.23
N ASP A 512 -6.90 18.93 16.54
CA ASP A 512 -6.27 20.05 17.27
C ASP A 512 -4.73 20.16 17.07
N LYS A 513 -4.11 19.15 16.44
CA LYS A 513 -2.69 19.14 16.05
C LYS A 513 -2.43 19.79 14.70
N TYR A 514 -3.47 20.32 14.05
CA TYR A 514 -3.38 21.01 12.78
C TYR A 514 -3.66 22.51 12.91
N VAL A 515 -3.02 23.29 12.05
CA VAL A 515 -3.26 24.73 11.91
C VAL A 515 -3.61 25.03 10.46
N THR A 516 -4.73 25.70 10.24
CA THR A 516 -5.07 26.23 8.91
C THR A 516 -4.66 27.70 8.85
N TYR A 517 -3.88 28.07 7.82
CA TYR A 517 -3.49 29.45 7.57
C TYR A 517 -3.43 29.75 6.08
N ALA A 518 -3.53 31.03 5.74
CA ALA A 518 -3.43 31.46 4.37
C ALA A 518 -2.37 32.56 4.25
N GLU A 519 -1.57 32.51 3.17
CA GLU A 519 -0.49 33.46 2.92
C GLU A 519 -0.40 33.84 1.44
N LEU A 520 0.26 34.95 1.17
CA LEU A 520 0.66 35.34 -0.19
C LEU A 520 2.08 34.89 -0.44
N ASP A 521 2.28 34.17 -1.55
CA ASP A 521 3.62 33.83 -1.97
C ASP A 521 4.37 35.04 -2.58
N LYS A 522 5.61 34.82 -3.05
CA LYS A 522 6.47 35.85 -3.62
C LYS A 522 5.90 36.46 -4.92
N ASP A 523 5.06 35.71 -5.62
CA ASP A 523 4.42 36.12 -6.88
C ASP A 523 3.04 36.76 -6.62
N GLY A 524 2.62 36.81 -5.37
CA GLY A 524 1.33 37.36 -4.94
C GLY A 524 0.17 36.40 -5.10
N ASP A 525 0.44 35.11 -5.27
CA ASP A 525 -0.56 34.08 -5.33
C ASP A 525 -1.04 33.68 -3.93
N MET A 526 -2.35 33.45 -3.78
CA MET A 526 -2.95 33.10 -2.49
C MET A 526 -2.87 31.61 -2.26
N LEU A 527 -2.19 31.21 -1.18
CA LEU A 527 -2.08 29.83 -0.71
C LEU A 527 -2.92 29.62 0.54
N LEU A 528 -3.61 28.50 0.59
CA LEU A 528 -4.31 28.00 1.77
C LEU A 528 -3.61 26.73 2.23
N HIS A 529 -3.06 26.78 3.43
CA HIS A 529 -2.33 25.67 4.03
C HIS A 529 -3.16 25.01 5.14
N LEU A 530 -3.19 23.70 5.12
CA LEU A 530 -3.56 22.85 6.25
C LEU A 530 -2.25 22.22 6.74
N TYR A 531 -1.70 22.71 7.83
CA TYR A 531 -0.38 22.35 8.32
C TYR A 531 -0.46 21.43 9.53
N CYS A 532 0.16 20.26 9.44
CA CYS A 532 0.30 19.32 10.54
C CYS A 532 1.46 19.77 11.45
N VAL A 533 1.15 20.25 12.63
CA VAL A 533 2.15 20.70 13.63
C VAL A 533 2.75 19.49 14.36
N ASP A 534 1.90 18.55 14.76
CA ASP A 534 2.28 17.33 15.45
C ASP A 534 1.83 16.08 14.68
N PRO A 535 2.75 15.36 14.01
CA PRO A 535 2.44 14.19 13.23
C PRO A 535 2.44 12.88 14.04
N SER A 536 2.60 12.93 15.37
CA SER A 536 2.85 11.76 16.22
C SER A 536 1.76 10.68 16.09
N GLU A 537 0.49 11.08 16.06
CA GLU A 537 -0.63 10.15 15.97
C GLU A 537 -0.65 9.42 14.62
N ASN A 538 -0.43 10.16 13.54
CA ASN A 538 -0.35 9.62 12.19
C ASN A 538 0.81 8.62 12.04
N ILE A 539 1.99 8.98 12.53
CA ILE A 539 3.18 8.10 12.52
C ILE A 539 2.92 6.86 13.38
N SER A 540 2.41 7.06 14.60
CA SER A 540 2.13 5.96 15.55
C SER A 540 1.14 4.96 14.97
N LEU A 541 0.08 5.44 14.29
CA LEU A 541 -0.88 4.59 13.61
C LEU A 541 -0.19 3.70 12.55
N ARG A 542 0.70 4.27 11.74
CA ARG A 542 1.47 3.51 10.74
C ARG A 542 2.43 2.50 11.38
N LEU A 543 3.15 2.89 12.42
CA LEU A 543 4.04 1.99 13.16
C LEU A 543 3.27 0.83 13.82
N SER A 544 2.02 1.05 14.24
CA SER A 544 1.16 0.01 14.83
C SER A 544 0.72 -1.08 13.85
N GLN A 545 0.95 -0.89 12.55
CA GLN A 545 0.65 -1.88 11.51
C GLN A 545 1.74 -2.96 11.40
N GLY A 546 2.91 -2.75 12.01
CA GLY A 546 3.95 -3.76 12.17
C GLY A 546 3.99 -4.32 13.59
N LYS A 547 4.78 -5.36 13.77
CA LYS A 547 5.02 -6.01 15.06
C LYS A 547 5.95 -5.19 15.95
N ALA A 548 7.05 -4.70 15.40
CA ALA A 548 8.05 -3.95 16.14
C ALA A 548 8.70 -2.87 15.27
N SER A 549 9.17 -1.81 15.91
CA SER A 549 9.80 -0.69 15.21
C SER A 549 11.11 -0.27 15.89
N VAL A 550 12.16 -0.12 15.11
CA VAL A 550 13.47 0.34 15.59
C VAL A 550 13.84 1.62 14.85
N MET A 551 13.78 2.75 15.54
CA MET A 551 14.18 4.07 15.06
C MET A 551 15.62 4.32 15.46
N PHE A 552 16.50 4.64 14.52
CA PHE A 552 17.90 4.89 14.83
C PHE A 552 18.47 6.09 14.09
N SER A 553 19.34 6.82 14.79
CA SER A 553 19.98 8.02 14.26
C SER A 553 21.26 8.37 15.04
N ALA A 554 22.12 9.15 14.39
CA ALA A 554 23.27 9.77 15.06
C ALA A 554 22.88 11.01 15.89
N THR A 555 21.71 11.59 15.65
CA THR A 555 21.32 12.92 16.16
C THR A 555 19.96 12.92 16.88
N PHE A 556 19.66 11.83 17.60
CA PHE A 556 18.43 11.70 18.41
C PHE A 556 18.52 12.41 19.77
N LEU A 557 18.84 13.69 19.79
CA LEU A 557 18.90 14.49 21.02
C LEU A 557 18.07 15.77 20.90
N PRO A 558 17.17 16.06 21.87
CA PRO A 558 16.78 15.22 23.02
C PRO A 558 15.85 14.06 22.61
N VAL A 559 16.12 12.86 23.10
CA VAL A 559 15.38 11.64 22.70
C VAL A 559 13.87 11.73 23.01
N ASN A 560 13.51 12.33 24.15
CA ASN A 560 12.10 12.44 24.55
C ASN A 560 11.27 13.25 23.54
N TYR A 561 11.83 14.30 22.93
CA TYR A 561 11.20 15.04 21.85
C TYR A 561 10.85 14.11 20.67
N PHE A 562 11.78 13.27 20.25
CA PHE A 562 11.53 12.35 19.15
C PHE A 562 10.54 11.26 19.50
N LYS A 563 10.55 10.73 20.74
CA LYS A 563 9.54 9.79 21.21
C LYS A 563 8.14 10.41 21.15
N GLU A 564 8.01 11.63 21.67
CA GLU A 564 6.75 12.37 21.65
C GLU A 564 6.26 12.61 20.22
N MET A 565 7.12 13.10 19.33
CA MET A 565 6.76 13.48 17.96
C MET A 565 6.62 12.31 16.97
N ILE A 566 7.15 11.12 17.29
CA ILE A 566 7.09 9.93 16.42
C ILE A 566 6.05 8.94 16.90
N SER A 567 6.04 8.60 18.18
CA SER A 567 5.15 7.57 18.73
C SER A 567 4.09 8.09 19.69
N GLY A 568 4.21 9.35 20.14
CA GLY A 568 3.36 9.91 21.17
C GLY A 568 3.56 9.29 22.57
N ASP A 569 4.58 8.44 22.74
CA ASP A 569 4.83 7.70 23.98
C ASP A 569 6.27 7.87 24.47
N ILE A 570 6.47 8.70 25.48
CA ILE A 570 7.78 8.94 26.09
C ILE A 570 8.32 7.71 26.85
N SER A 571 7.46 6.72 27.15
CA SER A 571 7.85 5.49 27.86
C SER A 571 8.51 4.46 26.96
N ASP A 572 8.46 4.61 25.64
CA ASP A 572 9.15 3.76 24.69
C ASP A 572 10.64 3.61 25.01
N TYR A 573 11.22 2.46 24.69
CA TYR A 573 12.62 2.16 25.04
C TYR A 573 13.60 3.06 24.27
N ALA A 574 14.70 3.43 24.93
CA ALA A 574 15.81 4.12 24.30
C ALA A 574 17.16 3.53 24.70
N VAL A 575 18.07 3.44 23.73
CA VAL A 575 19.45 2.96 23.92
C VAL A 575 20.42 4.01 23.37
N TYR A 576 21.44 4.31 24.19
CA TYR A 576 22.52 5.22 23.83
C TYR A 576 23.80 4.41 23.62
N ALA A 577 24.33 4.46 22.39
CA ALA A 577 25.62 3.84 22.08
C ALA A 577 26.73 4.90 22.15
N HIS A 578 27.82 4.55 22.83
CA HIS A 578 29.02 5.39 22.87
C HIS A 578 29.82 5.26 21.57
N SER A 579 30.51 6.34 21.20
CA SER A 579 31.44 6.31 20.08
C SER A 579 32.55 5.26 20.32
N PRO A 580 32.82 4.38 19.38
CA PRO A 580 33.93 3.42 19.50
C PRO A 580 35.30 4.08 19.24
N PHE A 581 35.30 5.35 18.82
CA PHE A 581 36.52 6.10 18.51
C PHE A 581 36.97 6.90 19.73
N ASP A 582 38.27 6.80 20.02
CA ASP A 582 38.89 7.60 21.05
C ASP A 582 38.83 9.08 20.66
N THR A 583 38.30 9.91 21.55
CA THR A 583 38.18 11.36 21.33
C THR A 583 39.55 12.08 21.29
N SER A 584 40.60 11.43 21.83
CA SER A 584 41.97 11.94 21.73
C SER A 584 42.52 11.95 20.29
N ASN A 585 41.92 11.16 19.39
CA ASN A 585 42.27 11.05 17.97
C ASN A 585 41.45 12.04 17.08
N LYS A 586 40.67 12.94 17.66
CA LYS A 586 39.94 13.96 16.90
C LYS A 586 40.89 15.04 16.39
N SER A 587 41.13 15.08 15.08
CA SER A 587 41.71 16.26 14.42
C SER A 587 40.61 17.25 14.08
N CYS A 588 40.60 18.40 14.72
CA CYS A 588 39.79 19.55 14.33
C CYS A 588 40.51 20.34 13.24
N LEU A 589 40.06 20.23 12.00
CA LEU A 589 40.41 21.19 10.94
C LEU A 589 39.58 22.45 11.15
N LEU A 590 40.19 23.48 11.77
CA LEU A 590 39.65 24.84 11.80
C LEU A 590 39.90 25.48 10.43
N TYR A 591 38.91 25.45 9.55
CA TYR A 591 38.89 26.34 8.39
C TYR A 591 38.54 27.74 8.84
N THR A 592 39.52 28.59 8.99
CA THR A 592 39.29 30.01 8.98
C THR A 592 39.02 30.39 7.53
N SER A 593 37.76 30.58 7.13
CA SER A 593 37.50 31.30 5.89
C SER A 593 38.03 32.72 6.05
N PRO A 594 38.83 33.26 5.11
CA PRO A 594 39.29 34.64 5.22
C PRO A 594 38.08 35.55 5.29
N SER A 595 38.08 36.44 6.28
CA SER A 595 37.05 37.47 6.46
C SER A 595 36.85 38.21 5.14
N PRO A 596 35.62 38.66 4.81
CA PRO A 596 35.41 39.54 3.65
C PRO A 596 36.33 40.78 3.62
N ARG A 597 36.85 41.21 4.78
CA ARG A 597 37.83 42.29 4.89
C ARG A 597 39.25 41.93 4.40
N ASP A 598 39.58 40.63 4.38
CA ASP A 598 40.90 40.18 3.93
C ASP A 598 40.98 40.04 2.40
N ARG A 599 39.84 39.98 1.71
CA ARG A 599 39.74 39.98 0.24
C ARG A 599 39.95 41.35 -0.43
N GLN A 600 39.96 42.41 0.35
CA GLN A 600 40.18 43.78 -0.18
C GLN A 600 41.66 44.20 -0.18
N LYS A 601 42.59 43.37 0.26
CA LYS A 601 44.02 43.70 0.37
C LYS A 601 44.92 42.83 -0.48
N SER A 602 44.35 42.01 -1.41
CA SER A 602 45.12 41.25 -2.40
C SER A 602 44.79 41.69 -3.84
#